data_44f8811b9794184a1ef7f95fa3a4a24f
#
_entry.id   44f8811b9794184a1ef7f95fa3a4a24f
#
_cell.length_a   1.000
_cell.length_b   1.000
_cell.length_c   1.000
_cell.angle_alpha   90.00
_cell.angle_beta   90.00
_cell.angle_gamma   90.00
#
_symmetry.space_group_name_H-M   'P 1'
#
loop_
_entity.id
_entity.type
_entity.pdbx_description
1 polymer ?
#
loop_
_entity_poly.entity_id
_entity_poly.type
_entity_poly.pdbx_seq_one_letter_code
_entity_poly.pdbx_strand_id
1 'polypeptide(L)'
;MRTARQILPGIRFIGWVLCDNLIADIALRGIAGMAVPVLTDIHAVDFFGEPECDCVTANDGGNRLDTASLKFASDCTLPLHSHLAFVVTDISRNSYIIGAKEAAFPVIKRTITFGGTADERACIEYEITHSAIKSLVRCDI
;
A
#
# COMPACT_ATOMS: atom_id res chain seq x y z
N MET A 1 17.36 -12.23 15.50
CA MET A 1 16.54 -11.47 14.54
C MET A 1 16.14 -10.14 15.15
N ARG A 2 16.31 -9.10 14.39
CA ARG A 2 15.86 -7.76 14.80
C ARG A 2 14.61 -7.39 14.03
N THR A 3 13.67 -6.77 14.73
CA THR A 3 12.39 -6.35 14.14
C THR A 3 12.15 -4.89 14.46
N ALA A 4 11.79 -4.12 13.45
CA ALA A 4 11.36 -2.74 13.59
C ALA A 4 10.00 -2.56 12.94
N ARG A 5 9.20 -1.64 13.46
CA ARG A 5 7.87 -1.36 12.92
C ARG A 5 7.71 0.14 12.71
N GLN A 6 7.22 0.48 11.54
CA GLN A 6 6.84 1.85 11.18
C GLN A 6 5.33 1.90 11.00
N ILE A 7 4.68 2.84 11.68
CA ILE A 7 3.24 3.07 11.58
C ILE A 7 3.03 4.47 11.04
N LEU A 8 2.23 4.60 9.98
CA LEU A 8 1.90 5.92 9.45
C LEU A 8 0.91 6.65 10.37
N PRO A 9 1.09 7.96 10.58
CA PRO A 9 0.30 8.74 11.54
C PRO A 9 -1.06 9.16 11.00
N GLY A 10 -1.83 8.27 10.49
CA GLY A 10 -3.10 8.55 9.84
C GLY A 10 -2.93 8.63 8.32
N ILE A 11 -4.01 8.40 7.61
CA ILE A 11 -4.00 8.36 6.15
C ILE A 11 -5.06 9.30 5.63
N ARG A 12 -4.65 10.25 4.77
CA ARG A 12 -5.56 11.22 4.15
C ARG A 12 -5.90 10.87 2.70
N PHE A 13 -5.12 10.03 2.04
CA PHE A 13 -5.29 9.68 0.64
C PHE A 13 -4.84 8.25 0.39
N ILE A 14 -5.62 7.53 -0.39
CA ILE A 14 -5.28 6.21 -0.92
C ILE A 14 -5.58 6.22 -2.41
N GLY A 15 -4.65 5.76 -3.22
CA GLY A 15 -4.85 5.58 -4.63
C GLY A 15 -4.18 4.31 -5.12
N TRP A 16 -4.58 3.83 -6.29
CA TRP A 16 -3.94 2.68 -6.92
C TRP A 16 -3.38 3.04 -8.29
N VAL A 17 -2.35 2.32 -8.67
CA VAL A 17 -1.75 2.39 -10.00
C VAL A 17 -1.46 0.97 -10.47
N LEU A 18 -1.36 0.78 -11.77
CA LEU A 18 -0.94 -0.51 -12.31
C LEU A 18 0.56 -0.69 -12.08
N CYS A 19 0.96 -1.87 -11.62
CA CYS A 19 2.38 -2.17 -11.40
C CYS A 19 3.20 -2.01 -12.68
N ASP A 20 2.65 -2.34 -13.83
CA ASP A 20 3.33 -2.20 -15.13
C ASP A 20 3.70 -0.76 -15.47
N ASN A 21 3.00 0.21 -14.89
CA ASN A 21 3.24 1.63 -15.15
C ASN A 21 4.26 2.26 -14.20
N LEU A 22 4.82 1.47 -13.30
CA LEU A 22 5.81 1.94 -12.34
C LEU A 22 7.22 1.91 -12.95
N ILE A 23 8.12 2.69 -12.36
CA ILE A 23 9.54 2.59 -12.70
C ILE A 23 10.15 1.32 -12.09
N ALA A 24 11.25 0.88 -12.65
CA ALA A 24 11.96 -0.30 -12.14
C ALA A 24 12.73 0.01 -10.85
N ASP A 25 13.04 -1.05 -10.10
CA ASP A 25 13.95 -0.99 -8.94
C ASP A 25 13.48 -0.06 -7.81
N ILE A 26 12.16 -0.03 -7.56
CA ILE A 26 11.59 0.83 -6.51
C ILE A 26 12.21 0.51 -5.14
N ALA A 27 12.33 -0.77 -4.79
CA ALA A 27 12.88 -1.17 -3.50
C ALA A 27 14.34 -0.75 -3.34
N LEU A 28 15.15 -0.91 -4.38
CA LEU A 28 16.55 -0.50 -4.36
C LEU A 28 16.70 1.01 -4.23
N ARG A 29 15.85 1.78 -4.91
CA ARG A 29 15.83 3.24 -4.80
C ARG A 29 15.44 3.67 -3.39
N GLY A 30 14.47 2.97 -2.78
CA GLY A 30 14.06 3.24 -1.40
C GLY A 30 15.17 2.97 -0.40
N ILE A 31 15.92 1.90 -0.57
CA ILE A 31 17.07 1.58 0.29
C ILE A 31 18.15 2.66 0.15
N ALA A 32 18.36 3.18 -1.04
CA ALA A 32 19.30 4.27 -1.29
C ALA A 32 18.83 5.63 -0.75
N GLY A 33 17.64 5.71 -0.17
CA GLY A 33 17.07 6.95 0.36
C GLY A 33 16.49 7.87 -0.70
N MET A 34 16.25 7.39 -1.90
CA MET A 34 15.70 8.17 -3.01
C MET A 34 14.18 8.09 -3.02
N ALA A 35 13.50 9.23 -3.20
CA ALA A 35 12.08 9.23 -3.48
C ALA A 35 11.82 8.72 -4.89
N VAL A 36 10.74 7.97 -5.05
CA VAL A 36 10.35 7.37 -6.32
C VAL A 36 9.34 8.27 -7.01
N PRO A 37 9.58 8.72 -8.24
CA PRO A 37 8.57 9.48 -8.97
C PRO A 37 7.46 8.54 -9.45
N VAL A 38 6.21 8.96 -9.29
CA VAL A 38 5.04 8.27 -9.85
C VAL A 38 4.63 9.04 -11.10
N LEU A 39 4.93 8.48 -12.25
CA LEU A 39 4.79 9.14 -13.54
C LEU A 39 3.48 8.81 -14.26
N THR A 40 2.63 8.02 -13.64
CA THR A 40 1.34 7.63 -14.17
C THR A 40 0.21 8.27 -13.36
N ASP A 41 -1.00 8.28 -13.92
CA ASP A 41 -2.18 8.75 -13.21
C ASP A 41 -2.49 7.83 -12.04
N ILE A 42 -2.77 8.44 -10.89
CA ILE A 42 -3.15 7.74 -9.67
C ILE A 42 -4.67 7.76 -9.57
N HIS A 43 -5.27 6.58 -9.48
CA HIS A 43 -6.71 6.45 -9.32
C HIS A 43 -7.07 6.51 -7.85
N ALA A 44 -7.73 7.59 -7.43
CA ALA A 44 -8.11 7.80 -6.05
C ALA A 44 -9.14 6.75 -5.61
N VAL A 45 -9.03 6.32 -4.36
CA VAL A 45 -9.97 5.40 -3.73
C VAL A 45 -10.68 6.14 -2.59
N ASP A 46 -11.99 6.15 -2.64
CA ASP A 46 -12.79 6.64 -1.52
C ASP A 46 -12.82 5.59 -0.42
N PHE A 47 -12.53 5.98 0.79
CA PHE A 47 -12.48 5.06 1.92
C PHE A 47 -13.27 5.59 3.10
N PHE A 48 -13.69 4.66 3.97
CA PHE A 48 -14.45 4.96 5.17
C PHE A 48 -13.59 4.72 6.42
N GLY A 49 -13.93 5.43 7.51
CA GLY A 49 -13.28 5.23 8.78
C GLY A 49 -11.81 5.62 8.77
N GLU A 50 -11.02 4.91 9.55
CA GLU A 50 -9.59 5.18 9.72
C GLU A 50 -8.76 4.05 9.11
N PRO A 51 -8.20 4.25 7.90
CA PRO A 51 -7.29 3.27 7.33
C PRO A 51 -6.03 3.12 8.17
N GLU A 52 -5.47 1.92 8.15
CA GLU A 52 -4.23 1.61 8.85
C GLU A 52 -3.16 1.21 7.85
N CYS A 53 -1.97 1.74 8.02
CA CYS A 53 -0.82 1.37 7.21
C CYS A 53 0.40 1.23 8.11
N ASP A 54 1.05 0.09 8.05
CA ASP A 54 2.29 -0.14 8.76
C ASP A 54 3.28 -0.95 7.92
N CYS A 55 4.52 -0.92 8.35
CA CYS A 55 5.58 -1.69 7.73
C CYS A 55 6.44 -2.31 8.82
N VAL A 56 6.60 -3.63 8.77
CA VAL A 56 7.46 -4.38 9.69
C VAL A 56 8.72 -4.77 8.95
N THR A 57 9.86 -4.37 9.49
CA THR A 57 11.17 -4.75 8.97
C THR A 57 11.74 -5.84 9.84
N ALA A 58 12.00 -6.99 9.28
CA ALA A 58 12.72 -8.08 9.93
C ALA A 58 14.13 -8.16 9.34
N ASN A 59 15.13 -8.26 10.21
CA ASN A 59 16.54 -8.37 9.80
C ASN A 59 17.17 -9.55 10.53
N ASP A 60 17.58 -10.55 9.78
CA ASP A 60 18.14 -11.79 10.30
C ASP A 60 19.42 -12.14 9.54
N GLY A 61 20.57 -12.01 10.24
CA GLY A 61 21.87 -12.33 9.67
C GLY A 61 22.22 -11.55 8.40
N GLY A 62 21.79 -10.30 8.30
CA GLY A 62 22.00 -9.47 7.11
C GLY A 62 20.93 -9.57 6.06
N ASN A 63 19.98 -10.50 6.21
CA ASN A 63 18.82 -10.61 5.33
C ASN A 63 17.72 -9.70 5.85
N ARG A 64 17.30 -8.77 5.00
CA ARG A 64 16.24 -7.82 5.33
C ARG A 64 14.98 -8.15 4.58
N LEU A 65 13.86 -8.18 5.30
CA LEU A 65 12.54 -8.31 4.72
C LEU A 65 11.62 -7.28 5.34
N ASP A 66 11.09 -6.40 4.50
CA ASP A 66 10.03 -5.48 4.88
C ASP A 66 8.69 -6.07 4.46
N THR A 67 7.70 -5.98 5.34
CA THR A 67 6.32 -6.34 5.02
C THR A 67 5.43 -5.14 5.33
N ALA A 68 4.91 -4.52 4.29
CA ALA A 68 3.95 -3.43 4.41
C ALA A 68 2.53 -3.98 4.40
N SER A 69 1.70 -3.44 5.27
CA SER A 69 0.27 -3.76 5.35
C SER A 69 -0.54 -2.49 5.26
N LEU A 70 -1.54 -2.50 4.38
CA LEU A 70 -2.52 -1.42 4.25
C LEU A 70 -3.91 -2.01 4.40
N LYS A 71 -4.71 -1.48 5.33
CA LYS A 71 -6.08 -1.91 5.56
C LYS A 71 -7.01 -0.72 5.45
N PHE A 72 -8.06 -0.88 4.67
CA PHE A 72 -9.11 0.15 4.56
C PHE A 72 -10.42 -0.46 4.13
N ALA A 73 -11.51 0.27 4.39
CA ALA A 73 -12.85 -0.08 3.94
C ALA A 73 -13.30 0.90 2.86
N SER A 74 -13.94 0.41 1.83
CA SER A 74 -14.37 1.22 0.70
C SER A 74 -15.64 0.64 0.08
N ASP A 75 -16.40 1.46 -0.65
CA ASP A 75 -17.48 0.98 -1.52
C ASP A 75 -17.00 0.83 -2.98
N CYS A 76 -15.76 1.17 -3.26
CA CYS A 76 -15.17 1.06 -4.59
C CYS A 76 -14.73 -0.37 -4.89
N THR A 77 -14.93 -0.82 -6.11
CA THR A 77 -14.42 -2.10 -6.58
C THR A 77 -13.11 -1.90 -7.32
N LEU A 78 -12.04 -2.52 -6.81
CA LEU A 78 -10.72 -2.43 -7.44
C LEU A 78 -10.61 -3.44 -8.59
N PRO A 79 -9.84 -3.12 -9.65
CA PRO A 79 -9.63 -4.03 -10.78
C PRO A 79 -8.63 -5.15 -10.42
N LEU A 80 -9.06 -6.15 -9.65
CA LEU A 80 -8.17 -7.18 -9.11
C LEU A 80 -7.64 -8.18 -10.15
N HIS A 81 -8.07 -8.08 -11.39
CA HIS A 81 -7.54 -8.89 -12.49
C HIS A 81 -6.13 -8.43 -12.94
N SER A 82 -5.69 -7.29 -12.47
CA SER A 82 -4.36 -6.73 -12.77
C SER A 82 -3.54 -6.62 -11.49
N HIS A 83 -2.23 -6.55 -11.63
CA HIS A 83 -1.34 -6.29 -10.48
C HIS A 83 -1.39 -4.81 -10.14
N LEU A 84 -1.79 -4.50 -8.92
CA LEU A 84 -1.95 -3.13 -8.44
C LEU A 84 -0.89 -2.78 -7.40
N ALA A 85 -0.39 -1.57 -7.47
CA ALA A 85 0.36 -0.93 -6.42
C ALA A 85 -0.48 0.18 -5.80
N PHE A 86 -0.16 0.57 -4.58
CA PHE A 86 -0.94 1.55 -3.84
C PHE A 86 -0.06 2.73 -3.43
N VAL A 87 -0.63 3.92 -3.54
CA VAL A 87 -0.02 5.14 -3.07
C VAL A 87 -0.82 5.62 -1.89
N VAL A 88 -0.17 5.84 -0.76
CA VAL A 88 -0.80 6.36 0.45
C VAL A 88 -0.13 7.66 0.86
N THR A 89 -0.92 8.62 1.27
CA THR A 89 -0.44 9.89 1.82
C THR A 89 -0.94 10.02 3.24
N ASP A 90 -0.03 10.28 4.17
CA ASP A 90 -0.37 10.46 5.58
C ASP A 90 -0.83 11.90 5.88
N ILE A 91 -1.24 12.14 7.12
CA ILE A 91 -1.68 13.46 7.55
C ILE A 91 -0.56 14.50 7.54
N SER A 92 0.69 14.07 7.56
CA SER A 92 1.87 14.95 7.45
C SER A 92 2.26 15.24 6.00
N ARG A 93 1.46 14.78 5.03
CA ARG A 93 1.65 14.97 3.59
C ARG A 93 2.85 14.21 3.01
N ASN A 94 3.31 13.19 3.70
CA ASN A 94 4.30 12.27 3.16
C ASN A 94 3.60 11.18 2.36
N SER A 95 4.07 10.93 1.15
CA SER A 95 3.50 9.92 0.27
C SER A 95 4.42 8.73 0.16
N TYR A 96 3.82 7.54 0.12
CA TYR A 96 4.54 6.27 0.05
C TYR A 96 3.91 5.40 -1.01
N ILE A 97 4.73 4.58 -1.66
CA ILE A 97 4.25 3.58 -2.61
C ILE A 97 4.46 2.18 -2.03
N ILE A 98 3.43 1.35 -2.18
CA ILE A 98 3.45 -0.06 -1.80
C ILE A 98 3.29 -0.86 -3.08
N GLY A 99 4.36 -1.44 -3.57
CA GLY A 99 4.34 -2.22 -4.79
C GLY A 99 5.64 -2.12 -5.56
N ALA A 100 5.68 -2.82 -6.68
CA ALA A 100 6.83 -2.86 -7.57
C ALA A 100 6.39 -3.19 -8.99
N LYS A 101 7.22 -2.85 -9.96
CA LYS A 101 6.98 -3.15 -11.37
C LYS A 101 7.11 -4.65 -11.64
N GLU A 102 8.05 -5.30 -10.97
CA GLU A 102 8.33 -6.73 -11.10
C GLU A 102 7.78 -7.49 -9.88
N ALA A 103 7.69 -8.80 -10.01
CA ALA A 103 7.32 -9.67 -8.89
C ALA A 103 8.37 -9.58 -7.75
N ALA A 104 8.02 -9.71 -6.49
CA ALA A 104 6.66 -10.02 -5.99
C ALA A 104 5.75 -8.80 -6.01
N PHE A 105 4.50 -9.03 -6.36
CA PHE A 105 3.48 -7.98 -6.36
C PHE A 105 2.71 -7.96 -5.03
N PRO A 106 2.07 -6.83 -4.67
CA PRO A 106 1.20 -6.79 -3.51
C PRO A 106 0.08 -7.83 -3.59
N VAL A 107 -0.20 -8.48 -2.46
CA VAL A 107 -1.31 -9.43 -2.32
C VAL A 107 -2.50 -8.67 -1.75
N ILE A 108 -3.65 -8.80 -2.40
CA ILE A 108 -4.86 -8.09 -2.01
C ILE A 108 -5.89 -9.10 -1.54
N LYS A 109 -6.32 -8.97 -0.29
CA LYS A 109 -7.46 -9.69 0.25
C LYS A 109 -8.67 -8.78 0.29
N ARG A 110 -9.81 -9.31 -0.10
CA ARG A 110 -11.06 -8.56 -0.13
C ARG A 110 -12.12 -9.32 0.66
N THR A 111 -12.76 -8.63 1.59
CA THR A 111 -13.89 -9.15 2.35
C THR A 111 -15.07 -8.23 2.13
N ILE A 112 -16.16 -8.78 1.59
CA ILE A 112 -17.38 -8.02 1.34
C ILE A 112 -18.31 -8.25 2.51
N THR A 113 -18.71 -7.15 3.18
CA THR A 113 -19.67 -7.16 4.26
C THR A 113 -20.93 -6.47 3.83
N PHE A 114 -22.06 -7.18 3.89
CA PHE A 114 -23.37 -6.59 3.61
C PHE A 114 -23.98 -6.10 4.91
N GLY A 115 -24.61 -4.92 4.85
CA GLY A 115 -25.29 -4.38 6.01
C GLY A 115 -26.44 -5.28 6.49
N GLY A 116 -26.57 -5.42 7.81
CA GLY A 116 -27.63 -6.20 8.42
C GLY A 116 -28.97 -5.48 8.49
N THR A 117 -28.98 -4.17 8.25
CA THR A 117 -30.19 -3.33 8.25
C THR A 117 -30.23 -2.50 6.97
N ALA A 118 -31.41 -1.91 6.69
CA ALA A 118 -31.59 -1.08 5.50
C ALA A 118 -30.70 0.18 5.49
N ASP A 119 -30.25 0.64 6.66
CA ASP A 119 -29.41 1.82 6.79
C ASP A 119 -27.92 1.52 6.68
N GLU A 120 -27.51 0.26 6.74
CA GLU A 120 -26.12 -0.12 6.63
C GLU A 120 -25.73 -0.28 5.17
N ARG A 121 -24.59 0.31 4.82
CA ARG A 121 -24.02 0.14 3.49
C ARG A 121 -23.29 -1.19 3.40
N ALA A 122 -23.35 -1.80 2.22
CA ALA A 122 -22.37 -2.81 1.87
C ALA A 122 -21.00 -2.15 1.82
N CYS A 123 -20.00 -2.75 2.44
CA CYS A 123 -18.66 -2.25 2.39
C CYS A 123 -17.68 -3.37 2.07
N ILE A 124 -16.60 -3.01 1.40
CA ILE A 124 -15.54 -3.94 1.04
C ILE A 124 -14.32 -3.59 1.89
N GLU A 125 -13.86 -4.55 2.68
CA GLU A 125 -12.62 -4.40 3.41
C GLU A 125 -11.47 -4.95 2.58
N TYR A 126 -10.48 -4.11 2.33
CA TYR A 126 -9.28 -4.48 1.60
C TYR A 126 -8.11 -4.59 2.57
N GLU A 127 -7.35 -5.64 2.43
CA GLU A 127 -6.08 -5.82 3.12
C GLU A 127 -5.00 -6.08 2.08
N ILE A 128 -4.07 -5.17 1.97
CA ILE A 128 -2.98 -5.23 1.02
C ILE A 128 -1.69 -5.54 1.77
N THR A 129 -0.98 -6.56 1.35
CA THR A 129 0.29 -6.98 1.95
C THR A 129 1.35 -7.06 0.87
N HIS A 130 2.49 -6.42 1.10
CA HIS A 130 3.61 -6.45 0.16
C HIS A 130 4.90 -6.71 0.92
N SER A 131 5.63 -7.73 0.50
CA SER A 131 6.91 -8.11 1.10
C SER A 131 8.03 -7.96 0.08
N ALA A 132 9.07 -7.22 0.46
CA ALA A 132 10.25 -6.97 -0.36
C ALA A 132 11.41 -6.54 0.55
N ILE A 133 12.57 -6.31 -0.03
CA ILE A 133 13.71 -5.76 0.74
C ILE A 133 13.42 -4.35 1.26
N LYS A 134 12.51 -3.63 0.61
CA LYS A 134 11.93 -2.37 1.08
C LYS A 134 10.52 -2.27 0.52
N SER A 135 9.50 -2.26 1.39
CA SER A 135 8.10 -2.35 0.96
C SER A 135 7.32 -1.04 1.07
N LEU A 136 7.73 -0.13 1.94
CA LEU A 136 7.10 1.17 2.08
C LEU A 136 8.11 2.23 1.68
N VAL A 137 8.01 2.70 0.43
CA VAL A 137 9.00 3.57 -0.18
C VAL A 137 8.41 4.96 -0.39
N ARG A 138 9.15 6.01 0.02
CA ARG A 138 8.72 7.38 -0.24
C ARG A 138 8.58 7.63 -1.74
N CYS A 139 7.52 8.31 -2.12
CA CYS A 139 7.29 8.67 -3.51
C CYS A 139 6.89 10.13 -3.65
N ASP A 140 7.13 10.65 -4.85
CA ASP A 140 6.68 11.97 -5.28
C ASP A 140 5.50 11.82 -6.22
N ILE A 141 4.40 12.48 -5.91
CA ILE A 141 3.18 12.42 -6.70
C ILE A 141 2.75 13.82 -7.15
#